data_63fab86f5ab756db027fb43bc0d05da3
#
_entry.id   63fab86f5ab756db027fb43bc0d05da3
#
_cell.length_a   1.000
_cell.length_b   1.000
_cell.length_c   1.000
_cell.angle_alpha   90.00
_cell.angle_beta   90.00
_cell.angle_gamma   90.00
#
_symmetry.space_group_name_H-M   'P 1'
#
loop_
_entity.id
_entity.type
_entity.pdbx_description
1 polymer ?
#
loop_
_entity_poly.entity_id
_entity_poly.type
_entity_poly.pdbx_seq_one_letter_code
_entity_poly.pdbx_strand_id
1 'polypeptide(L)'
;MMALVLKYCVLKMNYNKTCGVVEIEQLLRAISIYIFCYEHKLHKGNVVAHRINSYYRTSRINGFDEEKLNIIKEFCNEYDKKTSEEKIKLSKVIQFILAVGKRLEKRLEGISGRTFYMEEQYEFFMFHPDDIEEICDENGFDYLKVISVISNFCYRVGALKANEVEEIYLHNPINDKPIILLEPGIFFLPNINLVLVNLFEIFEEIIEFDNQERQIYFDARTEYLEKKTANIISSKFDPIGKIHLNSQWDDIRHGENDCTLLYENYAIVFEDKSGRVNRNTHKGLLNSAYRDNKKLIEESSEQATNFANLLMKNLGKEMILKVKGGRQNIIDLKRIKHVLMVGVVFEETALQNISLGGKKHSPIVSIFQLNKIFQCLEAEEIIDYLIKRNHIERNIFYQADEYDFLYTYLKNGLNTSEKIYIEAGEKEMLLIPYTEDKLTRADLERENWFQVILNSVIEQAEENRLDIIISMLGIPPIVQRQIIRDIFKEKNLELIDNIKYRNKAVLVDLLDYFDCDTVKEIEEKIENYSNYSEVIYIAFTEKFEHI
;
A
#
# COMPACT_ATOMS: atom_id res chain seq x y z
N MET A 1 -16.71 2.43 -14.79
CA MET A 1 -17.88 2.41 -15.68
C MET A 1 -18.94 3.42 -15.24
N MET A 2 -19.43 3.39 -14.00
CA MET A 2 -20.45 4.34 -13.48
C MET A 2 -20.05 5.81 -13.68
N ALA A 3 -18.80 6.20 -13.34
CA ALA A 3 -18.30 7.55 -13.53
C ALA A 3 -18.26 8.01 -15.00
N LEU A 4 -18.05 7.09 -15.94
CA LEU A 4 -18.11 7.39 -17.39
C LEU A 4 -19.53 7.60 -17.86
N VAL A 5 -20.47 6.78 -17.37
CA VAL A 5 -21.90 6.93 -17.65
C VAL A 5 -22.39 8.27 -17.13
N LEU A 6 -22.06 8.60 -15.90
CA LEU A 6 -22.41 9.88 -15.27
C LEU A 6 -21.84 11.07 -16.05
N LYS A 7 -20.57 10.99 -16.47
CA LYS A 7 -19.97 12.04 -17.31
C LYS A 7 -20.74 12.22 -18.62
N TYR A 8 -21.09 11.13 -19.29
CA TYR A 8 -21.86 11.21 -20.53
C TYR A 8 -23.28 11.75 -20.29
N CYS A 9 -23.95 11.32 -19.22
CA CYS A 9 -25.24 11.85 -18.83
C CYS A 9 -25.17 13.36 -18.55
N VAL A 10 -24.17 13.83 -17.80
CA VAL A 10 -23.95 15.25 -17.53
C VAL A 10 -23.66 16.05 -18.80
N LEU A 11 -22.94 15.46 -19.78
CA LEU A 11 -22.68 16.10 -21.07
C LEU A 11 -23.92 16.18 -21.99
N LYS A 12 -24.80 15.17 -21.91
CA LYS A 12 -25.95 15.03 -22.81
C LYS A 12 -27.28 15.42 -22.20
N MET A 13 -27.35 15.71 -20.90
CA MET A 13 -28.60 16.21 -20.29
C MET A 13 -29.00 17.57 -20.89
N ASN A 14 -29.75 17.49 -21.95
CA ASN A 14 -30.70 18.55 -22.30
C ASN A 14 -31.91 18.34 -21.38
N TYR A 15 -32.21 19.29 -20.54
CA TYR A 15 -33.23 19.26 -19.48
C TYR A 15 -34.66 18.77 -19.87
N ASN A 16 -34.87 18.42 -21.12
CA ASN A 16 -36.20 18.06 -21.67
C ASN A 16 -36.32 16.64 -22.22
N LYS A 17 -35.31 15.73 -21.99
CA LYS A 17 -35.43 14.35 -22.46
C LYS A 17 -35.09 13.37 -21.33
N THR A 18 -36.09 12.61 -20.91
CA THR A 18 -35.91 11.40 -20.09
C THR A 18 -35.22 10.29 -20.91
N CYS A 19 -34.10 9.74 -20.47
CA CYS A 19 -33.50 8.56 -21.06
C CYS A 19 -34.19 7.29 -20.56
N GLY A 20 -34.70 6.46 -21.43
CA GLY A 20 -35.26 5.15 -21.09
C GLY A 20 -34.15 4.12 -20.78
N VAL A 21 -34.53 2.99 -20.15
CA VAL A 21 -33.61 1.87 -19.80
C VAL A 21 -32.83 1.36 -20.99
N VAL A 22 -33.50 1.25 -22.14
CA VAL A 22 -32.90 0.76 -23.40
C VAL A 22 -31.80 1.70 -23.91
N GLU A 23 -31.98 3.01 -23.74
CA GLU A 23 -31.01 4.02 -24.13
C GLU A 23 -29.79 3.99 -23.22
N ILE A 24 -29.97 3.72 -21.91
CA ILE A 24 -28.88 3.53 -20.96
C ILE A 24 -28.08 2.26 -21.27
N GLU A 25 -28.73 1.13 -21.60
CA GLU A 25 -28.03 -0.09 -22.03
C GLU A 25 -27.25 0.10 -23.33
N GLN A 26 -27.83 0.76 -24.32
CA GLN A 26 -27.15 1.09 -25.57
C GLN A 26 -25.94 1.99 -25.33
N LEU A 27 -26.08 2.95 -24.42
CA LEU A 27 -25.00 3.82 -23.99
C LEU A 27 -23.88 3.04 -23.29
N LEU A 28 -24.22 2.15 -22.36
CA LEU A 28 -23.26 1.29 -21.67
C LEU A 28 -22.48 0.40 -22.65
N ARG A 29 -23.18 -0.17 -23.64
CA ARG A 29 -22.55 -0.96 -24.71
C ARG A 29 -21.64 -0.10 -25.58
N ALA A 30 -22.08 1.08 -25.99
CA ALA A 30 -21.27 2.02 -26.77
C ALA A 30 -20.01 2.47 -26.02
N ILE A 31 -20.12 2.77 -24.72
CA ILE A 31 -18.99 3.11 -23.85
C ILE A 31 -18.03 1.92 -23.71
N SER A 32 -18.55 0.71 -23.53
CA SER A 32 -17.73 -0.50 -23.43
C SER A 32 -16.94 -0.77 -24.73
N ILE A 33 -17.58 -0.62 -25.87
CA ILE A 33 -16.94 -0.73 -27.20
C ILE A 33 -15.90 0.38 -27.38
N TYR A 34 -16.22 1.60 -27.02
CA TYR A 34 -15.29 2.73 -27.10
C TYR A 34 -14.06 2.51 -26.24
N ILE A 35 -14.22 2.06 -24.98
CA ILE A 35 -13.12 1.70 -24.09
C ILE A 35 -12.26 0.63 -24.71
N PHE A 36 -12.87 -0.46 -25.24
CA PHE A 36 -12.15 -1.56 -25.87
C PHE A 36 -11.35 -1.08 -27.09
N CYS A 37 -11.97 -0.30 -27.97
CA CYS A 37 -11.29 0.23 -29.17
C CYS A 37 -10.16 1.20 -28.79
N TYR A 38 -10.36 2.01 -27.75
CA TYR A 38 -9.37 2.97 -27.27
C TYR A 38 -8.20 2.26 -26.59
N GLU A 39 -8.46 1.26 -25.76
CA GLU A 39 -7.44 0.38 -25.18
C GLU A 39 -6.60 -0.30 -26.26
N HIS A 40 -7.26 -0.83 -27.30
CA HIS A 40 -6.56 -1.44 -28.43
C HIS A 40 -5.69 -0.44 -29.21
N LYS A 41 -6.14 0.81 -29.35
CA LYS A 41 -5.37 1.90 -29.97
C LYS A 41 -4.18 2.32 -29.09
N LEU A 42 -4.37 2.38 -27.77
CA LEU A 42 -3.31 2.69 -26.81
C LEU A 42 -2.24 1.62 -26.73
N HIS A 43 -2.61 0.33 -26.83
CA HIS A 43 -1.63 -0.77 -26.85
C HIS A 43 -0.61 -0.67 -27.99
N LYS A 44 -0.93 0.01 -29.07
CA LYS A 44 0.03 0.28 -30.16
C LYS A 44 1.00 1.43 -29.86
N GLY A 45 0.75 2.26 -28.83
CA GLY A 45 1.51 3.47 -28.62
C GLY A 45 2.11 3.67 -27.22
N ASN A 46 1.43 3.29 -26.13
CA ASN A 46 1.89 3.67 -24.78
C ASN A 46 1.34 2.82 -23.64
N VAL A 47 1.95 1.66 -23.42
CA VAL A 47 1.59 0.71 -22.35
C VAL A 47 1.69 1.34 -20.96
N VAL A 48 2.64 2.26 -20.73
CA VAL A 48 2.86 2.90 -19.42
C VAL A 48 1.71 3.84 -19.08
N ALA A 49 1.29 4.70 -20.00
CA ALA A 49 0.15 5.60 -19.76
C ALA A 49 -1.14 4.84 -19.47
N HIS A 50 -1.36 3.73 -20.20
CA HIS A 50 -2.50 2.86 -19.95
C HIS A 50 -2.46 2.22 -18.56
N ARG A 51 -1.30 1.73 -18.13
CA ARG A 51 -1.12 1.12 -16.80
C ARG A 51 -1.37 2.13 -15.68
N ILE A 52 -0.79 3.33 -15.78
CA ILE A 52 -1.00 4.40 -14.80
C ILE A 52 -2.50 4.72 -14.70
N ASN A 53 -3.16 4.92 -15.82
CA ASN A 53 -4.58 5.26 -15.85
C ASN A 53 -5.45 4.11 -15.34
N SER A 54 -5.14 2.87 -15.71
CA SER A 54 -5.84 1.68 -15.24
C SER A 54 -5.73 1.54 -13.72
N TYR A 55 -4.55 1.74 -13.15
CA TYR A 55 -4.34 1.72 -11.71
C TYR A 55 -5.22 2.74 -10.99
N TYR A 56 -5.18 4.01 -11.39
CA TYR A 56 -6.00 5.04 -10.76
C TYR A 56 -7.50 4.84 -10.94
N ARG A 57 -7.93 4.12 -11.97
CA ARG A 57 -9.34 3.79 -12.19
C ARG A 57 -9.83 2.62 -11.35
N THR A 58 -8.98 1.63 -11.10
CA THR A 58 -9.36 0.40 -10.38
C THR A 58 -9.09 0.51 -8.89
N SER A 59 -7.91 0.91 -8.49
CA SER A 59 -7.53 0.97 -7.08
C SER A 59 -8.27 2.05 -6.29
N ARG A 60 -8.60 3.20 -6.92
CA ARG A 60 -9.34 4.26 -6.26
C ARG A 60 -10.77 3.89 -5.88
N ILE A 61 -11.43 2.98 -6.61
CA ILE A 61 -12.83 2.63 -6.34
C ILE A 61 -12.94 1.54 -5.26
N ASN A 62 -12.00 0.61 -5.22
CA ASN A 62 -12.09 -0.60 -4.40
C ASN A 62 -11.27 -0.54 -3.10
N GLY A 63 -10.42 0.46 -2.94
CA GLY A 63 -9.38 0.45 -1.92
C GLY A 63 -9.56 1.41 -0.74
N PHE A 64 -10.75 1.98 -0.53
CA PHE A 64 -10.96 2.88 0.60
C PHE A 64 -11.57 2.11 1.79
N ASP A 65 -10.77 1.87 2.82
CA ASP A 65 -11.18 1.21 4.04
C ASP A 65 -11.16 2.17 5.26
N GLU A 66 -11.65 1.69 6.40
CA GLU A 66 -11.72 2.46 7.64
C GLU A 66 -10.31 2.85 8.15
N GLU A 67 -9.31 2.03 7.88
CA GLU A 67 -7.94 2.28 8.33
C GLU A 67 -7.32 3.44 7.56
N LYS A 68 -7.49 3.49 6.24
CA LYS A 68 -7.09 4.64 5.42
C LYS A 68 -7.79 5.90 5.88
N LEU A 69 -9.11 5.81 6.14
CA LEU A 69 -9.89 6.93 6.65
C LEU A 69 -9.35 7.43 7.99
N ASN A 70 -8.95 6.56 8.89
CA ASN A 70 -8.40 6.95 10.19
C ASN A 70 -7.05 7.67 10.03
N ILE A 71 -6.15 7.20 9.17
CA ILE A 71 -4.89 7.87 8.87
C ILE A 71 -5.14 9.28 8.29
N ILE A 72 -6.11 9.41 7.37
CA ILE A 72 -6.46 10.71 6.79
C ILE A 72 -7.07 11.65 7.85
N LYS A 73 -7.93 11.14 8.74
CA LYS A 73 -8.49 11.93 9.87
C LYS A 73 -7.39 12.42 10.81
N GLU A 74 -6.45 11.56 11.15
CA GLU A 74 -5.29 11.93 11.98
C GLU A 74 -4.49 13.06 11.32
N PHE A 75 -4.18 12.92 10.02
CA PHE A 75 -3.51 13.97 9.25
C PHE A 75 -4.29 15.29 9.27
N CYS A 76 -5.59 15.25 9.02
CA CYS A 76 -6.42 16.45 9.05
C CYS A 76 -6.41 17.14 10.41
N ASN A 77 -6.41 16.37 11.50
CA ASN A 77 -6.30 16.93 12.85
C ASN A 77 -4.92 17.59 13.09
N GLU A 78 -3.84 17.03 12.55
CA GLU A 78 -2.50 17.67 12.67
C GLU A 78 -2.42 18.97 11.85
N TYR A 79 -2.97 19.00 10.63
CA TYR A 79 -3.10 20.22 9.85
C TYR A 79 -3.94 21.28 10.58
N ASP A 80 -5.11 20.90 11.11
CA ASP A 80 -6.04 21.80 11.77
C ASP A 80 -5.45 22.50 13.03
N LYS A 81 -4.46 21.88 13.69
CA LYS A 81 -3.70 22.50 14.79
C LYS A 81 -2.79 23.64 14.33
N LYS A 82 -2.38 23.63 13.07
CA LYS A 82 -1.43 24.59 12.51
C LYS A 82 -2.11 25.74 11.77
N THR A 83 -3.31 25.52 11.26
CA THR A 83 -4.10 26.54 10.56
C THR A 83 -4.92 27.40 11.53
N SER A 84 -5.22 28.64 11.15
CA SER A 84 -5.98 29.57 11.98
C SER A 84 -7.46 29.15 12.13
N GLU A 85 -8.14 29.64 13.19
CA GLU A 85 -9.56 29.33 13.46
C GLU A 85 -10.52 29.89 12.38
N GLU A 86 -10.10 30.91 11.65
CA GLU A 86 -10.89 31.52 10.59
C GLU A 86 -10.91 30.69 9.31
N LYS A 87 -9.93 29.81 9.14
CA LYS A 87 -9.77 28.96 7.97
C LYS A 87 -10.63 27.70 8.02
N ILE A 88 -10.77 27.04 6.89
CA ILE A 88 -11.52 25.80 6.78
C ILE A 88 -10.70 24.67 7.43
N LYS A 89 -11.30 24.02 8.43
CA LYS A 89 -10.72 22.86 9.11
C LYS A 89 -10.99 21.60 8.29
N LEU A 90 -9.93 20.90 7.86
CA LEU A 90 -10.05 19.69 7.05
C LEU A 90 -10.76 18.54 7.79
N SER A 91 -10.60 18.46 9.11
CA SER A 91 -11.35 17.50 9.93
C SER A 91 -12.87 17.71 9.85
N LYS A 92 -13.31 18.98 9.74
CA LYS A 92 -14.74 19.31 9.56
C LYS A 92 -15.23 18.93 8.16
N VAL A 93 -14.40 19.10 7.14
CA VAL A 93 -14.73 18.66 5.77
C VAL A 93 -14.97 17.15 5.73
N ILE A 94 -14.08 16.35 6.31
CA ILE A 94 -14.28 14.90 6.40
C ILE A 94 -15.54 14.55 7.20
N GLN A 95 -15.73 15.15 8.36
CA GLN A 95 -16.92 14.89 9.19
C GLN A 95 -18.21 15.17 8.41
N PHE A 96 -18.27 16.26 7.65
CA PHE A 96 -19.40 16.56 6.80
C PHE A 96 -19.61 15.51 5.70
N ILE A 97 -18.54 15.14 4.97
CA ILE A 97 -18.60 14.10 3.92
C ILE A 97 -19.14 12.78 4.50
N LEU A 98 -18.66 12.38 5.69
CA LEU A 98 -19.14 11.17 6.35
C LEU A 98 -20.60 11.27 6.81
N ALA A 99 -21.06 12.45 7.26
CA ALA A 99 -22.46 12.67 7.62
C ALA A 99 -23.37 12.55 6.40
N VAL A 100 -22.95 13.10 5.24
CA VAL A 100 -23.63 12.91 3.96
C VAL A 100 -23.67 11.43 3.57
N GLY A 101 -22.58 10.70 3.72
CA GLY A 101 -22.50 9.26 3.48
C GLY A 101 -23.50 8.47 4.32
N LYS A 102 -23.54 8.72 5.64
CA LYS A 102 -24.51 8.09 6.55
C LYS A 102 -25.97 8.40 6.18
N ARG A 103 -26.25 9.63 5.76
CA ARG A 103 -27.61 10.00 5.30
C ARG A 103 -27.97 9.21 4.03
N LEU A 104 -27.05 9.05 3.10
CA LEU A 104 -27.23 8.26 1.88
C LEU A 104 -27.46 6.77 2.21
N GLU A 105 -26.64 6.17 3.08
CA GLU A 105 -26.81 4.79 3.54
C GLU A 105 -28.19 4.57 4.15
N LYS A 106 -28.63 5.44 5.06
CA LYS A 106 -29.94 5.37 5.69
C LYS A 106 -31.09 5.43 4.69
N ARG A 107 -30.96 6.27 3.64
CA ARG A 107 -31.93 6.31 2.54
C ARG A 107 -31.96 4.98 1.77
N LEU A 108 -30.80 4.40 1.49
CA LEU A 108 -30.67 3.14 0.75
C LEU A 108 -31.13 1.92 1.57
N GLU A 109 -30.91 1.88 2.88
CA GLU A 109 -31.40 0.81 3.77
C GLU A 109 -32.93 0.74 3.77
N GLY A 110 -33.63 1.88 3.73
CA GLY A 110 -35.09 1.95 3.64
C GLY A 110 -35.68 1.31 2.37
N ILE A 111 -34.80 0.96 1.42
CA ILE A 111 -35.14 0.47 0.08
C ILE A 111 -34.97 -1.05 -0.04
N SER A 112 -34.21 -1.67 0.83
CA SER A 112 -33.90 -3.10 0.80
C SER A 112 -35.18 -3.94 0.71
N GLY A 113 -35.36 -4.63 -0.44
CA GLY A 113 -36.48 -5.53 -0.70
C GLY A 113 -37.68 -4.94 -1.47
N ARG A 114 -37.63 -3.69 -1.91
CA ARG A 114 -38.71 -3.10 -2.76
C ARG A 114 -38.29 -3.11 -4.23
N THR A 115 -39.23 -3.43 -5.12
CA THR A 115 -39.05 -3.26 -6.56
C THR A 115 -39.16 -1.77 -6.88
N PHE A 116 -38.08 -1.14 -7.34
CA PHE A 116 -38.08 0.30 -7.65
C PHE A 116 -38.44 0.57 -9.09
N TYR A 117 -39.26 1.59 -9.29
CA TYR A 117 -39.36 2.26 -10.58
C TYR A 117 -38.16 3.19 -10.75
N MET A 118 -37.48 3.12 -11.91
CA MET A 118 -36.24 3.85 -12.18
C MET A 118 -36.35 5.37 -12.03
N GLU A 119 -37.57 5.92 -12.18
CA GLU A 119 -37.86 7.35 -12.07
C GLU A 119 -37.69 7.90 -10.64
N GLU A 120 -37.79 7.05 -9.62
CA GLU A 120 -37.65 7.45 -8.20
C GLU A 120 -36.24 7.25 -7.66
N GLN A 121 -35.42 6.49 -8.36
CA GLN A 121 -34.10 6.08 -7.82
C GLN A 121 -33.11 7.24 -7.74
N TYR A 122 -33.15 8.21 -8.64
CA TYR A 122 -32.19 9.32 -8.63
C TYR A 122 -32.43 10.27 -7.44
N GLU A 123 -33.66 10.39 -6.92
CA GLU A 123 -33.97 11.22 -5.75
C GLU A 123 -33.18 10.81 -4.50
N PHE A 124 -32.84 9.51 -4.35
CA PHE A 124 -32.05 9.05 -3.20
C PHE A 124 -30.66 9.65 -3.15
N PHE A 125 -30.10 9.96 -4.32
CA PHE A 125 -28.77 10.53 -4.48
C PHE A 125 -28.77 12.06 -4.55
N MET A 126 -29.97 12.69 -4.50
CA MET A 126 -30.09 14.13 -4.49
C MET A 126 -30.11 14.66 -3.05
N PHE A 127 -29.40 15.74 -2.84
CA PHE A 127 -29.35 16.47 -1.58
C PHE A 127 -29.85 17.88 -1.86
N HIS A 128 -31.03 18.20 -1.30
CA HIS A 128 -31.66 19.51 -1.36
C HIS A 128 -31.08 20.44 -0.27
N PRO A 129 -31.31 21.76 -0.35
CA PRO A 129 -30.85 22.69 0.68
C PRO A 129 -31.25 22.27 2.09
N ASP A 130 -32.51 21.83 2.26
CA ASP A 130 -33.03 21.39 3.56
C ASP A 130 -32.27 20.17 4.12
N ASP A 131 -31.90 19.21 3.25
CA ASP A 131 -31.08 18.06 3.65
C ASP A 131 -29.68 18.48 4.17
N ILE A 132 -29.08 19.45 3.48
CA ILE A 132 -27.76 19.96 3.88
C ILE A 132 -27.87 20.77 5.18
N GLU A 133 -28.93 21.55 5.35
CA GLU A 133 -29.22 22.31 6.56
C GLU A 133 -29.44 21.36 7.75
N GLU A 134 -30.26 20.31 7.60
CA GLU A 134 -30.43 19.26 8.62
C GLU A 134 -29.11 18.59 9.00
N ILE A 135 -28.28 18.21 8.02
CA ILE A 135 -26.97 17.62 8.28
C ILE A 135 -26.08 18.61 9.04
N CYS A 136 -26.12 19.89 8.70
CA CYS A 136 -25.36 20.93 9.37
C CYS A 136 -25.82 21.10 10.83
N ASP A 137 -27.12 21.17 11.08
CA ASP A 137 -27.70 21.33 12.41
C ASP A 137 -27.41 20.12 13.31
N GLU A 138 -27.59 18.88 12.79
CA GLU A 138 -27.30 17.63 13.52
C GLU A 138 -25.84 17.51 13.95
N ASN A 139 -24.89 18.10 13.20
CA ASN A 139 -23.45 17.94 13.41
C ASN A 139 -22.75 19.24 13.85
N GLY A 140 -23.46 20.34 14.02
CA GLY A 140 -22.91 21.63 14.44
C GLY A 140 -21.98 22.27 13.39
N PHE A 141 -22.32 22.14 12.09
CA PHE A 141 -21.60 22.79 11.00
C PHE A 141 -22.24 24.13 10.63
N ASP A 142 -21.42 25.06 10.17
CA ASP A 142 -21.88 26.32 9.58
C ASP A 142 -22.33 26.05 8.13
N TYR A 143 -23.64 26.19 7.88
CA TYR A 143 -24.24 25.93 6.58
C TYR A 143 -23.59 26.73 5.44
N LEU A 144 -23.33 28.04 5.64
CA LEU A 144 -22.74 28.87 4.59
C LEU A 144 -21.29 28.45 4.26
N LYS A 145 -20.51 28.09 5.28
CA LYS A 145 -19.17 27.55 5.07
C LYS A 145 -19.23 26.21 4.33
N VAL A 146 -20.14 25.33 4.69
CA VAL A 146 -20.32 24.02 4.03
C VAL A 146 -20.68 24.20 2.57
N ILE A 147 -21.68 25.03 2.24
CA ILE A 147 -22.08 25.31 0.84
C ILE A 147 -20.93 25.91 0.04
N SER A 148 -20.16 26.83 0.63
CA SER A 148 -18.97 27.39 -0.01
C SER A 148 -17.93 26.31 -0.34
N VAL A 149 -17.67 25.41 0.61
CA VAL A 149 -16.72 24.29 0.42
C VAL A 149 -17.21 23.34 -0.67
N ILE A 150 -18.47 22.83 -0.57
CA ILE A 150 -19.01 21.89 -1.55
C ILE A 150 -18.97 22.49 -2.96
N SER A 151 -19.29 23.77 -3.11
CA SER A 151 -19.32 24.46 -4.40
C SER A 151 -17.97 24.46 -5.12
N ASN A 152 -16.86 24.40 -4.38
CA ASN A 152 -15.51 24.37 -4.95
C ASN A 152 -15.17 23.01 -5.59
N PHE A 153 -15.78 21.91 -5.14
CA PHE A 153 -15.53 20.58 -5.69
C PHE A 153 -16.76 19.92 -6.35
N CYS A 154 -17.70 20.76 -6.81
CA CYS A 154 -18.81 20.32 -7.62
C CYS A 154 -18.57 20.59 -9.10
N TYR A 155 -19.09 19.69 -9.95
CA TYR A 155 -19.34 19.99 -11.35
C TYR A 155 -20.74 20.55 -11.54
N ARG A 156 -20.84 21.66 -12.27
CA ARG A 156 -22.16 22.15 -12.72
C ARG A 156 -22.59 21.42 -13.98
N VAL A 157 -23.85 21.06 -14.05
CA VAL A 157 -24.44 20.52 -15.28
C VAL A 157 -24.21 21.51 -16.44
N GLY A 158 -23.72 20.98 -17.58
CA GLY A 158 -23.37 21.77 -18.75
C GLY A 158 -21.99 22.47 -18.71
N ALA A 159 -21.24 22.38 -17.61
CA ALA A 159 -19.89 22.96 -17.54
C ALA A 159 -18.84 22.16 -18.34
N LEU A 160 -19.09 20.88 -18.60
CA LEU A 160 -18.20 20.02 -19.39
C LEU A 160 -18.39 20.31 -20.89
N LYS A 161 -17.32 20.65 -21.59
CA LYS A 161 -17.35 20.90 -23.03
C LYS A 161 -17.34 19.59 -23.83
N ALA A 162 -17.99 19.56 -24.98
CA ALA A 162 -18.07 18.38 -25.84
C ALA A 162 -16.69 17.88 -26.34
N ASN A 163 -15.73 18.78 -26.48
CA ASN A 163 -14.36 18.47 -26.92
C ASN A 163 -13.56 17.68 -25.86
N GLU A 164 -13.99 17.70 -24.59
CA GLU A 164 -13.37 16.93 -23.51
C GLU A 164 -13.81 15.47 -23.51
N VAL A 165 -14.71 15.08 -24.42
CA VAL A 165 -15.19 13.69 -24.54
C VAL A 165 -14.07 12.75 -24.99
N GLU A 166 -13.13 13.21 -25.82
CA GLU A 166 -11.96 12.41 -26.23
C GLU A 166 -10.98 12.16 -25.07
N GLU A 167 -10.99 13.03 -24.06
CA GLU A 167 -10.21 12.88 -22.82
C GLU A 167 -10.91 12.03 -21.75
N ILE A 168 -12.15 11.57 -22.01
CA ILE A 168 -12.96 10.81 -21.05
C ILE A 168 -12.21 9.58 -20.52
N TYR A 169 -11.42 8.95 -21.36
CA TYR A 169 -10.71 7.74 -20.99
C TYR A 169 -9.50 8.02 -20.11
N LEU A 170 -8.70 9.02 -20.47
CA LEU A 170 -7.49 9.39 -19.75
C LEU A 170 -7.78 10.23 -18.52
N HIS A 171 -8.83 11.04 -18.57
CA HIS A 171 -9.21 11.90 -17.47
C HIS A 171 -10.73 12.04 -17.37
N ASN A 172 -11.27 11.53 -16.27
CA ASN A 172 -12.67 11.76 -15.94
C ASN A 172 -12.77 12.90 -14.91
N PRO A 173 -13.23 14.09 -15.31
CA PRO A 173 -13.32 15.23 -14.39
C PRO A 173 -14.27 14.98 -13.20
N ILE A 174 -15.18 14.01 -13.29
CA ILE A 174 -16.02 13.58 -12.16
C ILE A 174 -15.18 12.90 -11.07
N ASN A 175 -14.02 12.32 -11.41
CA ASN A 175 -13.11 11.81 -10.39
C ASN A 175 -12.47 12.94 -9.58
N ASP A 176 -12.25 14.11 -10.18
CA ASP A 176 -11.69 15.26 -9.47
C ASP A 176 -12.76 15.99 -8.66
N LYS A 177 -13.98 16.04 -9.19
CA LYS A 177 -15.15 16.70 -8.59
C LYS A 177 -16.36 15.77 -8.61
N PRO A 178 -16.45 14.83 -7.67
CA PRO A 178 -17.43 13.74 -7.71
C PRO A 178 -18.86 14.15 -7.36
N ILE A 179 -19.09 15.38 -6.93
CA ILE A 179 -20.41 15.93 -6.65
C ILE A 179 -20.87 16.75 -7.85
N ILE A 180 -22.10 16.57 -8.27
CA ILE A 180 -22.69 17.28 -9.41
C ILE A 180 -23.72 18.27 -8.89
N LEU A 181 -23.54 19.55 -9.21
CA LEU A 181 -24.52 20.60 -8.94
C LEU A 181 -25.54 20.62 -10.08
N LEU A 182 -26.76 20.15 -9.80
CA LEU A 182 -27.84 20.10 -10.77
C LEU A 182 -28.47 21.49 -10.96
N GLU A 183 -28.84 22.10 -9.85
CA GLU A 183 -29.42 23.44 -9.73
C GLU A 183 -28.82 24.16 -8.53
N PRO A 184 -28.98 25.48 -8.37
CA PRO A 184 -28.49 26.18 -7.20
C PRO A 184 -28.94 25.51 -5.88
N GLY A 185 -28.02 24.96 -5.14
CA GLY A 185 -28.27 24.28 -3.86
C GLY A 185 -28.70 22.82 -3.96
N ILE A 186 -28.91 22.25 -5.16
CA ILE A 186 -29.27 20.84 -5.33
C ILE A 186 -28.04 20.06 -5.82
N PHE A 187 -27.54 19.16 -4.97
CA PHE A 187 -26.36 18.37 -5.23
C PHE A 187 -26.73 16.90 -5.50
N PHE A 188 -26.11 16.32 -6.50
CA PHE A 188 -26.25 14.91 -6.82
C PHE A 188 -24.94 14.18 -6.49
N LEU A 189 -25.03 13.19 -5.60
CA LEU A 189 -23.90 12.38 -5.14
C LEU A 189 -24.15 10.89 -5.42
N PRO A 190 -23.71 10.38 -6.57
CA PRO A 190 -24.03 9.01 -6.96
C PRO A 190 -23.26 7.94 -6.17
N ASN A 191 -22.11 8.30 -5.60
CA ASN A 191 -21.28 7.37 -4.85
C ASN A 191 -20.35 8.13 -3.91
N ILE A 192 -20.53 7.92 -2.60
CA ILE A 192 -19.69 8.54 -1.57
C ILE A 192 -18.23 8.08 -1.65
N ASN A 193 -17.97 6.85 -2.07
CA ASN A 193 -16.61 6.34 -2.19
C ASN A 193 -15.79 7.14 -3.22
N LEU A 194 -16.42 7.70 -4.27
CA LEU A 194 -15.73 8.60 -5.20
C LEU A 194 -15.25 9.89 -4.51
N VAL A 195 -15.96 10.37 -3.49
CA VAL A 195 -15.52 11.52 -2.70
C VAL A 195 -14.37 11.14 -1.79
N LEU A 196 -14.51 10.01 -1.10
CA LEU A 196 -13.51 9.54 -0.14
C LEU A 196 -12.15 9.23 -0.78
N VAL A 197 -12.14 8.61 -1.96
CA VAL A 197 -10.88 8.32 -2.69
C VAL A 197 -10.22 9.56 -3.29
N ASN A 198 -10.92 10.69 -3.37
CA ASN A 198 -10.39 11.95 -3.88
C ASN A 198 -10.19 13.02 -2.78
N LEU A 199 -10.15 12.63 -1.51
CA LEU A 199 -10.05 13.57 -0.39
C LEU A 199 -8.84 14.50 -0.49
N PHE A 200 -7.67 14.00 -0.89
CA PHE A 200 -6.48 14.85 -1.01
C PHE A 200 -6.63 15.89 -2.12
N GLU A 201 -7.20 15.52 -3.27
CA GLU A 201 -7.51 16.47 -4.34
C GLU A 201 -8.53 17.52 -3.89
N ILE A 202 -9.53 17.10 -3.11
CA ILE A 202 -10.52 18.01 -2.52
C ILE A 202 -9.86 18.99 -1.55
N PHE A 203 -9.00 18.50 -0.65
CA PHE A 203 -8.27 19.35 0.29
C PHE A 203 -7.40 20.37 -0.44
N GLU A 204 -6.68 19.94 -1.46
CA GLU A 204 -5.83 20.82 -2.25
C GLU A 204 -6.64 21.88 -3.00
N GLU A 205 -7.81 21.54 -3.58
CA GLU A 205 -8.72 22.53 -4.18
C GLU A 205 -9.18 23.58 -3.17
N ILE A 206 -9.48 23.17 -1.94
CA ILE A 206 -9.89 24.10 -0.87
C ILE A 206 -8.74 25.04 -0.47
N ILE A 207 -7.50 24.56 -0.48
CA ILE A 207 -6.32 25.26 0.04
C ILE A 207 -5.58 26.05 -1.05
N GLU A 208 -5.68 25.67 -2.34
CA GLU A 208 -4.90 26.26 -3.44
C GLU A 208 -5.03 27.78 -3.62
N PHE A 209 -6.07 28.40 -3.06
CA PHE A 209 -6.31 29.83 -3.16
C PHE A 209 -5.48 30.69 -2.20
N ASP A 210 -4.78 30.06 -1.24
CA ASP A 210 -3.98 30.74 -0.24
C ASP A 210 -2.56 30.15 -0.16
N ASN A 211 -1.56 30.89 -0.60
CA ASN A 211 -0.17 30.42 -0.62
C ASN A 211 0.39 30.12 0.78
N GLN A 212 -0.08 30.81 1.82
CA GLN A 212 0.37 30.57 3.18
C GLN A 212 -0.23 29.27 3.72
N GLU A 213 -1.52 29.06 3.54
CA GLU A 213 -2.20 27.82 3.93
C GLU A 213 -1.64 26.62 3.16
N ARG A 214 -1.30 26.81 1.90
CA ARG A 214 -0.65 25.78 1.08
C ARG A 214 0.69 25.34 1.67
N GLN A 215 1.52 26.28 2.14
CA GLN A 215 2.78 25.94 2.79
C GLN A 215 2.54 25.18 4.10
N ILE A 216 1.60 25.67 4.93
CA ILE A 216 1.19 24.99 6.18
C ILE A 216 0.74 23.54 5.90
N TYR A 217 -0.02 23.34 4.83
CA TYR A 217 -0.51 22.02 4.44
C TYR A 217 0.63 21.07 4.08
N PHE A 218 1.59 21.50 3.25
CA PHE A 218 2.72 20.66 2.87
C PHE A 218 3.68 20.40 4.04
N ASP A 219 3.90 21.37 4.90
CA ASP A 219 4.69 21.18 6.12
C ASP A 219 3.99 20.19 7.07
N ALA A 220 2.66 20.28 7.22
CA ALA A 220 1.88 19.34 8.00
C ALA A 220 1.94 17.91 7.42
N ARG A 221 1.92 17.76 6.08
CA ARG A 221 2.08 16.46 5.42
C ARG A 221 3.42 15.83 5.74
N THR A 222 4.49 16.61 5.65
CA THR A 222 5.86 16.11 5.93
C THR A 222 5.99 15.66 7.38
N GLU A 223 5.66 16.52 8.33
CA GLU A 223 5.78 16.20 9.76
C GLU A 223 4.87 15.04 10.17
N TYR A 224 3.65 14.97 9.60
CA TYR A 224 2.74 13.87 9.88
C TYR A 224 3.29 12.54 9.35
N LEU A 225 3.81 12.51 8.12
CA LEU A 225 4.36 11.29 7.52
C LEU A 225 5.51 10.74 8.37
N GLU A 226 6.52 11.56 8.67
CA GLU A 226 7.67 11.19 9.51
C GLU A 226 7.22 10.63 10.87
N LYS A 227 6.30 11.34 11.55
CA LYS A 227 5.75 10.90 12.83
C LYS A 227 4.96 9.61 12.73
N LYS A 228 4.13 9.46 11.68
CA LYS A 228 3.30 8.27 11.49
C LYS A 228 4.15 7.05 11.14
N THR A 229 5.15 7.20 10.28
CA THR A 229 6.14 6.14 9.97
C THR A 229 6.83 5.67 11.25
N ALA A 230 7.35 6.59 12.07
CA ALA A 230 7.98 6.26 13.33
C ALA A 230 7.02 5.53 14.30
N ASN A 231 5.76 5.98 14.41
CA ASN A 231 4.77 5.35 15.28
C ASN A 231 4.39 3.93 14.80
N ILE A 232 4.25 3.71 13.51
CA ILE A 232 3.99 2.38 12.94
C ILE A 232 5.15 1.44 13.29
N ILE A 233 6.39 1.87 13.09
CA ILE A 233 7.58 1.07 13.42
C ILE A 233 7.62 0.78 14.93
N SER A 234 7.42 1.80 15.76
CA SER A 234 7.42 1.65 17.23
C SER A 234 6.36 0.67 17.72
N SER A 235 5.20 0.61 17.06
CA SER A 235 4.10 -0.27 17.47
C SER A 235 4.45 -1.76 17.49
N LYS A 236 5.45 -2.17 16.71
CA LYS A 236 5.92 -3.57 16.62
C LYS A 236 7.30 -3.78 17.23
N PHE A 237 8.17 -2.78 17.21
CA PHE A 237 9.57 -2.94 17.57
C PHE A 237 9.97 -2.29 18.90
N ASP A 238 9.11 -1.53 19.56
CA ASP A 238 9.38 -1.02 20.91
C ASP A 238 8.89 -2.02 21.98
N PRO A 239 9.72 -2.43 22.95
CA PRO A 239 11.11 -2.03 23.24
C PRO A 239 12.20 -2.94 22.62
N ILE A 240 11.86 -3.90 21.75
CA ILE A 240 12.75 -4.94 21.24
C ILE A 240 13.78 -4.43 20.22
N GLY A 241 13.47 -3.32 19.53
CA GLY A 241 14.35 -2.66 18.57
C GLY A 241 14.76 -1.26 19.03
N LYS A 242 15.75 -0.67 18.37
CA LYS A 242 16.16 0.72 18.57
C LYS A 242 15.81 1.55 17.36
N ILE A 243 15.07 2.63 17.57
CA ILE A 243 14.62 3.54 16.51
C ILE A 243 15.39 4.84 16.62
N HIS A 244 16.00 5.25 15.51
CA HIS A 244 16.76 6.49 15.37
C HIS A 244 16.05 7.39 14.36
N LEU A 245 15.71 8.62 14.77
CA LEU A 245 14.96 9.57 13.94
C LEU A 245 15.84 10.75 13.52
N ASN A 246 15.56 11.31 12.34
CA ASN A 246 16.13 12.55 11.81
C ASN A 246 17.67 12.59 11.93
N SER A 247 18.33 11.51 11.50
CA SER A 247 19.77 11.36 11.58
C SER A 247 20.45 12.10 10.44
N GLN A 248 21.26 13.12 10.77
CA GLN A 248 21.99 13.95 9.81
C GLN A 248 23.45 13.52 9.74
N TRP A 249 23.99 13.45 8.53
CA TRP A 249 25.41 13.14 8.29
C TRP A 249 26.07 14.17 7.36
N ASP A 250 27.36 14.40 7.61
CA ASP A 250 28.24 15.24 6.83
C ASP A 250 29.39 14.39 6.29
N ASP A 251 29.13 13.59 5.24
CA ASP A 251 30.19 12.93 4.48
C ASP A 251 30.40 13.71 3.16
N ILE A 252 30.73 13.08 2.08
CA ILE A 252 30.91 13.68 0.75
C ILE A 252 29.69 14.52 0.30
N ARG A 253 28.51 14.22 0.84
CA ARG A 253 27.25 14.97 0.69
C ARG A 253 26.55 15.09 2.04
N HIS A 254 26.03 16.27 2.32
CA HIS A 254 25.10 16.45 3.43
C HIS A 254 23.82 15.65 3.16
N GLY A 255 23.35 14.90 4.13
CA GLY A 255 22.13 14.13 4.05
C GLY A 255 21.41 14.05 5.39
N GLU A 256 20.13 13.70 5.33
CA GLU A 256 19.26 13.41 6.47
C GLU A 256 18.55 12.10 6.18
N ASN A 257 18.39 11.25 7.20
CA ASN A 257 17.56 10.06 7.15
C ASN A 257 16.43 10.21 8.15
N ASP A 258 15.21 9.96 7.72
CA ASP A 258 14.02 10.20 8.51
C ASP A 258 13.89 9.20 9.65
N CYS A 259 14.08 7.90 9.36
CA CYS A 259 13.96 6.86 10.38
C CYS A 259 14.87 5.66 10.09
N THR A 260 15.55 5.17 11.13
CA THR A 260 16.33 3.92 11.07
C THR A 260 15.94 3.02 12.23
N LEU A 261 15.56 1.78 11.93
CA LEU A 261 15.34 0.72 12.91
C LEU A 261 16.56 -0.18 12.97
N LEU A 262 17.08 -0.42 14.19
CA LEU A 262 18.03 -1.49 14.48
C LEU A 262 17.32 -2.61 15.24
N TYR A 263 17.30 -3.79 14.67
CA TYR A 263 16.72 -4.97 15.28
C TYR A 263 17.62 -6.17 15.07
N GLU A 264 18.14 -6.71 16.17
CA GLU A 264 19.15 -7.78 16.20
C GLU A 264 20.35 -7.49 15.28
N ASN A 265 20.50 -8.27 14.20
CA ASN A 265 21.58 -8.10 13.22
C ASN A 265 21.16 -7.35 11.95
N TYR A 266 19.96 -6.74 11.94
CA TYR A 266 19.42 -5.96 10.83
C TYR A 266 19.32 -4.46 11.16
N ALA A 267 19.67 -3.65 10.19
CA ALA A 267 19.32 -2.23 10.14
C ALA A 267 18.34 -2.01 8.99
N ILE A 268 17.26 -1.27 9.22
CA ILE A 268 16.26 -0.91 8.20
C ILE A 268 16.19 0.59 8.10
N VAL A 269 16.48 1.10 6.92
CA VAL A 269 16.44 2.53 6.59
C VAL A 269 15.09 2.85 5.96
N PHE A 270 14.34 3.77 6.57
CA PHE A 270 13.11 4.31 6.03
C PHE A 270 13.35 5.75 5.58
N GLU A 271 12.87 6.08 4.40
CA GLU A 271 12.97 7.42 3.80
C GLU A 271 11.60 7.90 3.36
N ASP A 272 11.13 8.99 3.95
CA ASP A 272 9.79 9.51 3.80
C ASP A 272 9.71 10.58 2.70
N LYS A 273 8.70 10.50 1.83
CA LYS A 273 8.39 11.50 0.79
C LYS A 273 6.93 11.92 0.84
N SER A 274 6.67 13.09 1.37
CA SER A 274 5.34 13.66 1.53
C SER A 274 4.77 14.35 0.28
N GLY A 275 5.54 14.39 -0.81
CA GLY A 275 5.13 15.03 -2.05
C GLY A 275 3.85 14.44 -2.63
N ARG A 276 3.11 15.26 -3.38
CA ARG A 276 1.90 14.84 -4.08
C ARG A 276 2.19 14.29 -5.47
N VAL A 277 1.31 13.43 -5.96
CA VAL A 277 1.25 13.06 -7.37
C VAL A 277 0.54 14.16 -8.16
N ASN A 278 1.12 14.58 -9.25
CA ASN A 278 0.53 15.64 -10.07
C ASN A 278 -0.76 15.15 -10.74
N ARG A 279 -1.78 16.01 -10.81
CA ARG A 279 -3.05 15.70 -11.50
C ARG A 279 -2.85 15.24 -12.96
N ASN A 280 -1.85 15.78 -13.65
CA ASN A 280 -1.53 15.36 -15.00
C ASN A 280 -0.96 13.93 -15.05
N THR A 281 -0.33 13.46 -13.99
CA THR A 281 0.08 12.05 -13.85
C THR A 281 -1.14 11.15 -13.71
N HIS A 282 -2.14 11.56 -12.92
CA HIS A 282 -3.41 10.85 -12.84
C HIS A 282 -4.13 10.75 -14.19
N LYS A 283 -3.95 11.75 -15.05
CA LYS A 283 -4.45 11.76 -16.44
C LYS A 283 -3.64 10.88 -17.40
N GLY A 284 -2.55 10.28 -16.94
CA GLY A 284 -1.67 9.46 -17.77
C GLY A 284 -0.67 10.25 -18.63
N LEU A 285 -0.43 11.55 -18.34
CA LEU A 285 0.55 12.34 -19.08
C LEU A 285 1.97 11.94 -18.67
N LEU A 286 2.68 11.29 -19.57
CA LEU A 286 3.99 10.68 -19.31
C LEU A 286 5.03 11.65 -18.77
N ASN A 287 5.11 12.88 -19.29
CA ASN A 287 6.09 13.87 -18.81
C ASN A 287 5.87 14.23 -17.34
N SER A 288 4.62 14.27 -16.89
CA SER A 288 4.28 14.45 -15.48
C SER A 288 4.64 13.19 -14.68
N ALA A 289 4.27 12.02 -15.20
CA ALA A 289 4.58 10.74 -14.57
C ALA A 289 6.09 10.54 -14.36
N TYR A 290 6.93 10.87 -15.36
CA TYR A 290 8.39 10.81 -15.20
C TYR A 290 8.92 11.80 -14.14
N ARG A 291 8.36 13.02 -14.05
CA ARG A 291 8.77 13.98 -13.02
C ARG A 291 8.40 13.52 -11.63
N ASP A 292 7.17 13.02 -11.46
CA ASP A 292 6.69 12.51 -10.19
C ASP A 292 7.45 11.24 -9.78
N ASN A 293 7.71 10.33 -10.73
CA ASN A 293 8.55 9.15 -10.49
C ASN A 293 9.94 9.55 -9.98
N LYS A 294 10.59 10.49 -10.65
CA LYS A 294 11.91 10.98 -10.22
C LYS A 294 11.84 11.52 -8.78
N LYS A 295 10.86 12.38 -8.50
CA LYS A 295 10.77 13.08 -7.22
C LYS A 295 10.32 12.18 -6.05
N LEU A 296 9.34 11.28 -6.27
CA LEU A 296 8.73 10.50 -5.21
C LEU A 296 9.37 9.12 -5.05
N ILE A 297 9.80 8.50 -6.15
CA ILE A 297 10.28 7.13 -6.18
C ILE A 297 11.81 7.08 -6.25
N GLU A 298 12.41 7.69 -7.27
CA GLU A 298 13.85 7.59 -7.48
C GLU A 298 14.64 8.33 -6.41
N GLU A 299 14.25 9.58 -6.07
CA GLU A 299 14.93 10.36 -5.02
C GLU A 299 14.80 9.70 -3.63
N SER A 300 13.63 9.13 -3.30
CA SER A 300 13.46 8.37 -2.06
C SER A 300 14.40 7.16 -2.02
N SER A 301 14.40 6.36 -3.09
CA SER A 301 15.27 5.20 -3.21
C SER A 301 16.77 5.57 -3.19
N GLU A 302 17.16 6.68 -3.82
CA GLU A 302 18.55 7.18 -3.81
C GLU A 302 18.98 7.63 -2.41
N GLN A 303 18.15 8.37 -1.70
CA GLN A 303 18.43 8.84 -0.34
C GLN A 303 18.57 7.66 0.63
N ALA A 304 17.61 6.73 0.61
CA ALA A 304 17.70 5.50 1.40
C ALA A 304 18.98 4.71 1.09
N THR A 305 19.35 4.60 -0.20
CA THR A 305 20.58 3.90 -0.63
C THR A 305 21.84 4.61 -0.14
N ASN A 306 21.89 5.93 -0.19
CA ASN A 306 23.04 6.69 0.27
C ASN A 306 23.28 6.48 1.77
N PHE A 307 22.22 6.52 2.57
CA PHE A 307 22.34 6.28 4.00
C PHE A 307 22.66 4.80 4.32
N ALA A 308 22.02 3.85 3.65
CA ALA A 308 22.33 2.43 3.78
C ALA A 308 23.81 2.13 3.46
N ASN A 309 24.36 2.76 2.41
CA ASN A 309 25.78 2.64 2.08
C ASN A 309 26.68 3.22 3.18
N LEU A 310 26.27 4.31 3.82
CA LEU A 310 26.98 4.87 4.97
C LEU A 310 26.98 3.90 6.16
N LEU A 311 25.83 3.29 6.47
CA LEU A 311 25.73 2.26 7.51
C LEU A 311 26.62 1.05 7.18
N MET A 312 26.55 0.54 5.94
CA MET A 312 27.35 -0.62 5.50
C MET A 312 28.86 -0.38 5.62
N LYS A 313 29.36 0.83 5.37
CA LYS A 313 30.78 1.19 5.57
C LYS A 313 31.21 1.22 7.04
N ASN A 314 30.26 1.34 7.96
CA ASN A 314 30.49 1.47 9.40
C ASN A 314 30.03 0.25 10.19
N LEU A 315 29.72 -0.88 9.53
CA LEU A 315 29.37 -2.12 10.22
C LEU A 315 30.48 -2.54 11.21
N GLY A 316 30.06 -3.08 12.34
CA GLY A 316 30.96 -3.49 13.42
C GLY A 316 31.44 -2.34 14.32
N LYS A 317 30.96 -1.11 14.14
CA LYS A 317 31.37 0.09 14.88
C LYS A 317 30.16 0.86 15.43
N GLU A 318 30.43 1.79 16.33
CA GLU A 318 29.49 2.85 16.68
C GLU A 318 29.65 4.04 15.73
N MET A 319 28.57 4.62 15.31
CA MET A 319 28.54 5.81 14.46
C MET A 319 27.82 6.95 15.19
N ILE A 320 28.42 8.13 15.20
CA ILE A 320 27.86 9.33 15.83
C ILE A 320 27.30 10.21 14.73
N LEU A 321 26.01 10.45 14.79
CA LEU A 321 25.29 11.34 13.86
C LEU A 321 24.73 12.54 14.60
N LYS A 322 24.51 13.63 13.88
CA LYS A 322 23.77 14.77 14.40
C LYS A 322 22.26 14.53 14.20
N VAL A 323 21.46 15.05 15.08
CA VAL A 323 20.00 15.10 14.94
C VAL A 323 19.57 16.55 14.81
N LYS A 324 18.46 16.78 14.13
CA LYS A 324 17.82 18.10 14.03
C LYS A 324 17.74 18.76 15.41
N GLY A 325 18.35 19.94 15.57
CA GLY A 325 18.49 20.61 16.87
C GLY A 325 19.85 20.42 17.56
N GLY A 326 20.86 19.80 16.90
CA GLY A 326 22.25 19.76 17.36
C GLY A 326 22.59 18.69 18.40
N ARG A 327 21.65 17.81 18.74
CA ARG A 327 21.91 16.64 19.58
C ARG A 327 22.69 15.59 18.79
N GLN A 328 23.48 14.79 19.50
CA GLN A 328 24.17 13.63 18.92
C GLN A 328 23.33 12.38 19.13
N ASN A 329 23.26 11.56 18.09
CA ASN A 329 22.66 10.23 18.11
C ASN A 329 23.76 9.21 17.86
N ILE A 330 23.85 8.18 18.71
CA ILE A 330 24.81 7.10 18.56
C ILE A 330 24.09 5.89 17.98
N ILE A 331 24.47 5.51 16.77
CA ILE A 331 23.98 4.29 16.12
C ILE A 331 25.00 3.18 16.36
N ASP A 332 24.62 2.17 17.13
CA ASP A 332 25.47 1.02 17.41
C ASP A 332 25.29 -0.06 16.33
N LEU A 333 26.27 -0.16 15.44
CA LEU A 333 26.28 -1.12 14.34
C LEU A 333 27.12 -2.37 14.63
N LYS A 334 27.56 -2.59 15.88
CA LYS A 334 28.47 -3.70 16.24
C LYS A 334 27.91 -5.08 15.89
N ARG A 335 26.60 -5.26 16.05
CA ARG A 335 25.90 -6.52 15.78
C ARG A 335 25.24 -6.55 14.41
N ILE A 336 25.16 -5.41 13.72
CA ILE A 336 24.47 -5.31 12.44
C ILE A 336 25.29 -6.00 11.35
N LYS A 337 24.62 -6.90 10.62
CA LYS A 337 25.18 -7.64 9.48
C LYS A 337 24.49 -7.25 8.16
N HIS A 338 23.23 -6.86 8.22
CA HIS A 338 22.37 -6.63 7.06
C HIS A 338 21.72 -5.25 7.12
N VAL A 339 21.64 -4.59 5.96
CA VAL A 339 20.97 -3.30 5.82
C VAL A 339 19.90 -3.42 4.74
N LEU A 340 18.66 -3.13 5.13
CA LEU A 340 17.49 -3.08 4.27
C LEU A 340 17.05 -1.62 4.06
N MET A 341 16.29 -1.37 3.01
CA MET A 341 15.82 -0.04 2.65
C MET A 341 14.34 -0.08 2.30
N VAL A 342 13.61 0.97 2.69
CA VAL A 342 12.20 1.18 2.37
C VAL A 342 11.97 2.66 2.13
N GLY A 343 11.42 3.03 0.98
CA GLY A 343 10.89 4.38 0.79
C GLY A 343 9.41 4.41 1.19
N VAL A 344 9.00 5.46 1.88
CA VAL A 344 7.61 5.65 2.30
C VAL A 344 7.06 6.91 1.64
N VAL A 345 5.94 6.78 0.92
CA VAL A 345 5.23 7.90 0.31
C VAL A 345 3.90 8.15 1.01
N PHE A 346 3.44 9.39 1.00
CA PHE A 346 2.20 9.73 1.69
C PHE A 346 0.97 9.11 1.02
N GLU A 347 0.90 9.14 -0.30
CA GLU A 347 -0.24 8.65 -1.07
C GLU A 347 0.11 7.40 -1.88
N GLU A 348 -0.88 6.54 -2.10
CA GLU A 348 -0.74 5.44 -3.04
C GLU A 348 -0.58 5.98 -4.47
N THR A 349 0.40 5.47 -5.18
CA THR A 349 0.68 5.89 -6.55
C THR A 349 0.92 4.70 -7.47
N ALA A 350 0.38 4.78 -8.68
CA ALA A 350 0.67 3.82 -9.74
C ALA A 350 2.17 3.71 -10.07
N LEU A 351 2.93 4.74 -9.71
CA LEU A 351 4.37 4.80 -9.99
C LEU A 351 5.18 3.81 -9.16
N GLN A 352 4.66 3.36 -8.00
CA GLN A 352 5.29 2.33 -7.18
C GLN A 352 5.36 0.98 -7.91
N ASN A 353 4.36 0.70 -8.75
CA ASN A 353 4.06 -0.61 -9.35
C ASN A 353 4.49 -0.71 -10.81
N ILE A 354 5.11 0.34 -11.35
CA ILE A 354 5.51 0.43 -12.76
C ILE A 354 7.00 0.76 -12.86
N SER A 355 7.77 -0.09 -13.52
CA SER A 355 9.15 0.25 -13.88
C SER A 355 9.15 1.23 -15.06
N LEU A 356 9.48 2.49 -14.80
CA LEU A 356 9.66 3.52 -15.82
C LEU A 356 11.10 3.60 -16.36
N GLY A 357 11.93 2.57 -16.08
CA GLY A 357 13.33 2.54 -16.49
C GLY A 357 14.28 3.31 -15.56
N GLY A 358 13.78 3.78 -14.40
CA GLY A 358 14.57 4.44 -13.36
C GLY A 358 15.34 3.45 -12.48
N LYS A 359 16.24 3.99 -11.67
CA LYS A 359 17.03 3.23 -10.70
C LYS A 359 16.25 3.12 -9.38
N LYS A 360 15.36 2.16 -9.29
CA LYS A 360 14.69 1.82 -8.05
C LYS A 360 15.47 0.70 -7.36
N HIS A 361 15.98 0.95 -6.17
CA HIS A 361 16.84 0.02 -5.43
C HIS A 361 16.22 -0.48 -4.13
N SER A 362 15.07 0.07 -3.74
CA SER A 362 14.32 -0.27 -2.54
C SER A 362 12.82 -0.33 -2.84
N PRO A 363 12.05 -1.16 -2.13
CA PRO A 363 10.61 -1.08 -2.18
C PRO A 363 10.13 0.32 -1.76
N ILE A 364 9.13 0.84 -2.45
CA ILE A 364 8.46 2.09 -2.11
C ILE A 364 7.02 1.74 -1.76
N VAL A 365 6.61 2.07 -0.56
CA VAL A 365 5.28 1.78 -0.02
C VAL A 365 4.57 3.08 0.37
N SER A 366 3.24 3.12 0.28
CA SER A 366 2.50 4.23 0.89
C SER A 366 2.40 4.05 2.41
N ILE A 367 2.12 5.14 3.13
CA ILE A 367 1.89 5.06 4.57
C ILE A 367 0.73 4.12 4.92
N PHE A 368 -0.26 4.00 4.04
CA PHE A 368 -1.39 3.08 4.18
C PHE A 368 -0.93 1.62 4.05
N GLN A 369 -0.12 1.33 3.04
CA GLN A 369 0.46 0.01 2.81
C GLN A 369 1.43 -0.38 3.93
N LEU A 370 2.28 0.55 4.38
CA LEU A 370 3.17 0.32 5.53
C LEU A 370 2.36 -0.04 6.78
N ASN A 371 1.30 0.72 7.08
CA ASN A 371 0.43 0.43 8.21
C ASN A 371 -0.20 -0.98 8.10
N LYS A 372 -0.66 -1.36 6.91
CA LYS A 372 -1.25 -2.69 6.67
C LYS A 372 -0.24 -3.82 6.84
N ILE A 373 0.98 -3.68 6.33
CA ILE A 373 2.07 -4.65 6.51
C ILE A 373 2.32 -4.89 8.01
N PHE A 374 2.44 -3.80 8.78
CA PHE A 374 2.73 -3.87 10.22
C PHE A 374 1.55 -4.40 11.05
N GLN A 375 0.33 -4.27 10.57
CA GLN A 375 -0.84 -4.89 11.22
C GLN A 375 -0.95 -6.39 10.96
N CYS A 376 -0.62 -6.82 9.75
CA CYS A 376 -0.75 -8.21 9.35
C CYS A 376 0.42 -9.10 9.80
N LEU A 377 1.61 -8.53 9.97
CA LEU A 377 2.85 -9.26 10.22
C LEU A 377 3.42 -9.00 11.62
N GLU A 378 4.08 -9.99 12.20
CA GLU A 378 4.88 -9.83 13.41
C GLU A 378 6.31 -9.35 13.08
N ALA A 379 7.08 -8.95 14.09
CA ALA A 379 8.38 -8.30 13.92
C ALA A 379 9.34 -9.09 12.98
N GLU A 380 9.50 -10.38 13.23
CA GLU A 380 10.39 -11.25 12.43
C GLU A 380 9.85 -11.45 11.00
N GLU A 381 8.54 -11.54 10.86
CA GLU A 381 7.88 -11.66 9.55
C GLU A 381 8.01 -10.38 8.73
N ILE A 382 7.97 -9.20 9.36
CA ILE A 382 8.25 -7.92 8.71
C ILE A 382 9.67 -7.92 8.14
N ILE A 383 10.66 -8.38 8.91
CA ILE A 383 12.05 -8.48 8.44
C ILE A 383 12.14 -9.42 7.23
N ASP A 384 11.59 -10.63 7.32
CA ASP A 384 11.59 -11.59 6.20
C ASP A 384 10.86 -11.03 4.97
N TYR A 385 9.70 -10.41 5.15
CA TYR A 385 8.97 -9.74 4.08
C TYR A 385 9.84 -8.67 3.40
N LEU A 386 10.46 -7.79 4.16
CA LEU A 386 11.31 -6.72 3.62
C LEU A 386 12.56 -7.26 2.93
N ILE A 387 13.18 -8.35 3.41
CA ILE A 387 14.28 -9.02 2.72
C ILE A 387 13.83 -9.45 1.31
N LYS A 388 12.69 -10.15 1.23
CA LYS A 388 12.12 -10.64 -0.03
C LYS A 388 11.74 -9.50 -0.96
N ARG A 389 11.11 -8.44 -0.43
CA ARG A 389 10.76 -7.25 -1.21
C ARG A 389 11.98 -6.50 -1.75
N ASN A 390 13.04 -6.31 -0.91
CA ASN A 390 14.29 -5.71 -1.37
C ASN A 390 14.96 -6.55 -2.47
N HIS A 391 14.90 -7.88 -2.37
CA HIS A 391 15.42 -8.77 -3.41
C HIS A 391 14.63 -8.66 -4.72
N ILE A 392 13.30 -8.71 -4.64
CA ILE A 392 12.41 -8.58 -5.80
C ILE A 392 12.66 -7.24 -6.49
N GLU A 393 12.73 -6.14 -5.75
CA GLU A 393 12.90 -4.81 -6.30
C GLU A 393 14.18 -4.65 -7.12
N ARG A 394 15.25 -5.29 -6.70
CA ARG A 394 16.57 -5.20 -7.37
C ARG A 394 16.70 -6.12 -8.57
N ASN A 395 16.08 -7.28 -8.54
CA ASN A 395 16.42 -8.38 -9.42
C ASN A 395 15.28 -8.84 -10.33
N ILE A 396 14.02 -8.51 -10.01
CA ILE A 396 12.87 -9.13 -10.65
C ILE A 396 11.97 -8.06 -11.29
N PHE A 397 11.49 -8.33 -12.51
CA PHE A 397 10.43 -7.56 -13.13
C PHE A 397 9.07 -7.99 -12.57
N TYR A 398 8.25 -7.05 -12.16
CA TYR A 398 6.92 -7.34 -11.65
C TYR A 398 5.91 -6.27 -12.07
N GLN A 399 4.64 -6.65 -12.02
CA GLN A 399 3.51 -5.74 -12.08
C GLN A 399 2.54 -6.17 -10.98
N ALA A 400 2.63 -5.53 -9.83
CA ALA A 400 1.81 -5.84 -8.67
C ALA A 400 1.73 -4.62 -7.76
N ASP A 401 0.64 -4.53 -7.02
CA ASP A 401 0.47 -3.61 -5.91
C ASP A 401 1.13 -4.19 -4.64
N GLU A 402 1.47 -3.35 -3.67
CA GLU A 402 2.06 -3.82 -2.42
C GLU A 402 1.08 -4.70 -1.62
N TYR A 403 -0.23 -4.49 -1.77
CA TYR A 403 -1.23 -5.39 -1.18
C TYR A 403 -1.21 -6.78 -1.82
N ASP A 404 -0.93 -6.89 -3.12
CA ASP A 404 -0.79 -8.18 -3.80
C ASP A 404 0.46 -8.93 -3.31
N PHE A 405 1.56 -8.22 -3.06
CA PHE A 405 2.76 -8.79 -2.44
C PHE A 405 2.47 -9.27 -1.02
N LEU A 406 1.79 -8.46 -0.20
CA LEU A 406 1.43 -8.84 1.15
C LEU A 406 0.52 -10.07 1.18
N TYR A 407 -0.50 -10.10 0.31
CA TYR A 407 -1.38 -11.26 0.16
C TYR A 407 -0.58 -12.53 -0.21
N THR A 408 0.30 -12.41 -1.19
CA THR A 408 1.15 -13.53 -1.61
C THR A 408 2.06 -13.99 -0.47
N TYR A 409 2.57 -13.06 0.33
CA TYR A 409 3.34 -13.41 1.52
C TYR A 409 2.51 -14.17 2.55
N LEU A 410 1.30 -13.69 2.85
CA LEU A 410 0.38 -14.35 3.79
C LEU A 410 0.00 -15.77 3.32
N LYS A 411 -0.14 -15.98 2.01
CA LYS A 411 -0.55 -17.28 1.44
C LYS A 411 0.60 -18.27 1.25
N ASN A 412 1.80 -17.81 0.89
CA ASN A 412 2.90 -18.73 0.57
C ASN A 412 4.28 -18.21 0.99
N GLY A 413 4.35 -17.20 1.88
CA GLY A 413 5.62 -16.61 2.31
C GLY A 413 6.37 -15.87 1.20
N LEU A 414 5.67 -15.42 0.14
CA LEU A 414 6.26 -14.80 -1.05
C LEU A 414 7.32 -15.70 -1.73
N ASN A 415 7.14 -17.03 -1.62
CA ASN A 415 7.98 -18.04 -2.26
C ASN A 415 7.41 -18.37 -3.65
N THR A 416 7.67 -17.51 -4.61
CA THR A 416 7.18 -17.70 -5.98
C THR A 416 8.20 -18.45 -6.80
N SER A 417 7.79 -19.57 -7.40
CA SER A 417 8.64 -20.47 -8.18
C SER A 417 8.48 -20.32 -9.71
N GLU A 418 7.58 -19.48 -10.19
CA GLU A 418 7.34 -19.37 -11.61
C GLU A 418 8.29 -18.36 -12.27
N LYS A 419 9.27 -18.90 -13.00
CA LYS A 419 10.13 -18.12 -13.90
C LYS A 419 9.45 -17.99 -15.24
N ILE A 420 9.00 -16.80 -15.60
CA ILE A 420 8.59 -16.49 -16.97
C ILE A 420 9.77 -15.78 -17.63
N TYR A 421 10.33 -16.42 -18.66
CA TYR A 421 11.38 -15.84 -19.48
C TYR A 421 10.74 -14.92 -20.53
N ILE A 422 11.17 -13.66 -20.56
CA ILE A 422 10.81 -12.72 -21.64
C ILE A 422 12.02 -12.64 -22.59
N GLU A 423 11.78 -12.75 -23.89
CA GLU A 423 12.80 -12.74 -24.95
C GLU A 423 13.71 -11.48 -25.01
N ALA A 424 13.49 -10.48 -24.18
CA ALA A 424 14.22 -9.22 -24.19
C ALA A 424 15.34 -9.11 -23.12
N GLY A 425 16.01 -10.24 -22.80
CA GLY A 425 17.16 -10.27 -21.88
C GLY A 425 16.82 -10.79 -20.49
N GLU A 426 17.78 -11.48 -19.90
CA GLU A 426 17.82 -12.28 -18.66
C GLU A 426 17.16 -11.71 -17.39
N LYS A 427 15.91 -11.24 -17.43
CA LYS A 427 15.18 -10.77 -16.25
C LYS A 427 14.02 -11.70 -15.93
N GLU A 428 13.98 -12.16 -14.70
CA GLU A 428 12.85 -12.94 -14.18
C GLU A 428 11.63 -12.02 -14.05
N MET A 429 10.48 -12.48 -14.50
CA MET A 429 9.19 -11.80 -14.31
C MET A 429 8.38 -12.57 -13.28
N LEU A 430 7.91 -11.86 -12.27
CA LEU A 430 7.04 -12.38 -11.24
C LEU A 430 5.59 -12.04 -11.56
N LEU A 431 4.75 -13.06 -11.72
CA LEU A 431 3.31 -12.90 -11.77
C LEU A 431 2.73 -13.09 -10.39
N ILE A 432 2.14 -12.04 -9.86
CA ILE A 432 1.48 -12.03 -8.57
C ILE A 432 -0.02 -11.94 -8.81
N PRO A 433 -0.83 -12.82 -8.18
CA PRO A 433 -2.28 -12.75 -8.32
C PRO A 433 -2.80 -11.43 -7.72
N TYR A 434 -3.71 -10.79 -8.44
CA TYR A 434 -4.43 -9.63 -7.94
C TYR A 434 -5.39 -10.05 -6.82
N THR A 435 -5.44 -9.29 -5.74
CA THR A 435 -6.40 -9.48 -4.64
C THR A 435 -7.32 -8.27 -4.50
N GLU A 436 -8.61 -8.53 -4.30
CA GLU A 436 -9.62 -7.53 -3.96
C GLU A 436 -10.00 -7.58 -2.48
N ASP A 437 -9.56 -8.60 -1.76
CA ASP A 437 -9.99 -8.87 -0.38
C ASP A 437 -9.28 -7.96 0.63
N LYS A 438 -9.98 -7.67 1.72
CA LYS A 438 -9.39 -6.98 2.87
C LYS A 438 -8.41 -7.90 3.56
N LEU A 439 -7.13 -7.54 3.49
CA LEU A 439 -6.06 -8.32 4.10
C LEU A 439 -6.06 -8.19 5.61
N THR A 440 -5.92 -9.32 6.28
CA THR A 440 -5.83 -9.42 7.75
C THR A 440 -4.79 -10.46 8.16
N ARG A 441 -4.41 -10.48 9.43
CA ARG A 441 -3.56 -11.54 9.99
C ARG A 441 -4.17 -12.93 9.81
N ALA A 442 -5.50 -13.06 9.78
CA ALA A 442 -6.21 -14.34 9.59
C ALA A 442 -5.97 -14.95 8.20
N ASP A 443 -5.49 -14.16 7.23
CA ASP A 443 -5.15 -14.65 5.89
C ASP A 443 -3.82 -15.41 5.86
N LEU A 444 -3.03 -15.38 6.94
CA LEU A 444 -1.77 -16.10 7.03
C LEU A 444 -2.01 -17.62 6.98
N GLU A 445 -1.50 -18.26 5.95
CA GLU A 445 -1.45 -19.71 5.85
C GLU A 445 -0.15 -20.24 6.47
N ARG A 446 -0.32 -21.02 7.53
CA ARG A 446 0.80 -21.68 8.22
C ARG A 446 0.28 -22.90 8.98
N GLU A 447 1.01 -23.99 8.96
CA GLU A 447 0.67 -25.18 9.72
C GLU A 447 0.89 -24.96 11.23
N ASN A 448 -0.01 -25.47 12.06
CA ASN A 448 0.04 -25.26 13.51
C ASN A 448 1.35 -25.75 14.13
N TRP A 449 1.80 -26.94 13.74
CA TRP A 449 3.05 -27.52 14.23
C TRP A 449 4.26 -26.62 13.92
N PHE A 450 4.28 -26.04 12.71
CA PHE A 450 5.33 -25.13 12.28
C PHE A 450 5.33 -23.84 13.10
N GLN A 451 4.14 -23.31 13.41
CA GLN A 451 3.98 -22.14 14.27
C GLN A 451 4.48 -22.42 15.69
N VAL A 452 4.28 -23.61 16.23
CA VAL A 452 4.77 -24.00 17.57
C VAL A 452 6.30 -24.00 17.59
N ILE A 453 6.95 -24.62 16.60
CA ILE A 453 8.41 -24.62 16.50
C ILE A 453 8.93 -23.18 16.33
N LEU A 454 8.33 -22.41 15.45
CA LEU A 454 8.70 -21.02 15.23
C LEU A 454 8.65 -20.20 16.52
N ASN A 455 7.57 -20.33 17.30
CA ASN A 455 7.41 -19.65 18.58
C ASN A 455 8.50 -20.08 19.58
N SER A 456 8.84 -21.36 19.63
CA SER A 456 9.93 -21.88 20.47
C SER A 456 11.27 -21.23 20.11
N VAL A 457 11.56 -21.06 18.82
CA VAL A 457 12.80 -20.38 18.37
C VAL A 457 12.76 -18.89 18.69
N ILE A 458 11.58 -18.24 18.55
CA ILE A 458 11.41 -16.82 18.89
C ILE A 458 11.69 -16.57 20.38
N GLU A 459 11.31 -17.48 21.27
CA GLU A 459 11.50 -17.36 22.71
C GLU A 459 12.96 -17.63 23.16
N GLN A 460 13.78 -18.22 22.31
CA GLN A 460 15.19 -18.50 22.63
C GLN A 460 16.05 -17.25 22.45
N ALA A 461 16.94 -16.98 23.40
CA ALA A 461 17.84 -15.81 23.37
C ALA A 461 19.20 -16.12 22.71
N GLU A 462 19.21 -16.80 21.57
CA GLU A 462 20.43 -17.21 20.88
C GLU A 462 20.95 -16.18 19.89
N GLU A 463 22.26 -16.20 19.65
CA GLU A 463 22.98 -15.17 18.89
C GLU A 463 22.57 -15.05 17.41
N ASN A 464 22.04 -16.10 16.79
CA ASN A 464 21.60 -16.12 15.39
C ASN A 464 20.11 -16.42 15.25
N ARG A 465 19.33 -16.15 16.29
CA ARG A 465 17.90 -16.45 16.35
C ARG A 465 17.12 -15.94 15.12
N LEU A 466 17.34 -14.69 14.76
CA LEU A 466 16.60 -14.08 13.64
C LEU A 466 16.96 -14.71 12.29
N ASP A 467 18.21 -15.09 12.08
CA ASP A 467 18.64 -15.78 10.84
C ASP A 467 17.95 -17.15 10.74
N ILE A 468 17.83 -17.88 11.86
CA ILE A 468 17.11 -19.16 11.92
C ILE A 468 15.62 -18.95 11.60
N ILE A 469 14.97 -17.97 12.23
CA ILE A 469 13.56 -17.64 11.99
C ILE A 469 13.33 -17.30 10.52
N ILE A 470 14.16 -16.44 9.92
CA ILE A 470 14.06 -16.06 8.51
C ILE A 470 14.21 -17.28 7.60
N SER A 471 15.12 -18.18 7.95
CA SER A 471 15.30 -19.42 7.20
C SER A 471 14.05 -20.30 7.26
N MET A 472 13.46 -20.45 8.45
CA MET A 472 12.20 -21.17 8.64
C MET A 472 11.06 -20.51 7.86
N LEU A 473 10.89 -19.19 7.95
CA LEU A 473 9.86 -18.44 7.21
C LEU A 473 9.99 -18.58 5.68
N GLY A 474 11.14 -19.03 5.22
CA GLY A 474 11.37 -19.43 3.82
C GLY A 474 10.71 -20.76 3.42
N ILE A 475 10.14 -21.54 4.33
CA ILE A 475 9.47 -22.81 4.05
C ILE A 475 8.00 -22.57 3.69
N PRO A 476 7.57 -22.77 2.43
CA PRO A 476 6.19 -22.51 2.03
C PRO A 476 5.18 -23.42 2.74
N PRO A 477 3.93 -22.98 2.97
CA PRO A 477 2.88 -23.78 3.61
C PRO A 477 2.63 -25.13 2.93
N ILE A 478 2.78 -25.20 1.61
CA ILE A 478 2.63 -26.46 0.87
C ILE A 478 3.71 -27.47 1.27
N VAL A 479 4.92 -27.01 1.51
CA VAL A 479 6.04 -27.88 1.97
C VAL A 479 5.83 -28.27 3.42
N GLN A 480 5.34 -27.35 4.28
CA GLN A 480 4.99 -27.64 5.67
C GLN A 480 3.95 -28.77 5.74
N ARG A 481 2.89 -28.71 4.89
CA ARG A 481 1.87 -29.78 4.77
C ARG A 481 2.44 -31.09 4.27
N GLN A 482 3.39 -31.06 3.36
CA GLN A 482 4.04 -32.26 2.82
C GLN A 482 4.90 -32.94 3.88
N ILE A 483 5.68 -32.19 4.65
CA ILE A 483 6.50 -32.69 5.76
C ILE A 483 5.64 -33.53 6.72
N ILE A 484 4.51 -32.99 7.18
CA ILE A 484 3.62 -33.74 8.08
C ILE A 484 3.06 -34.99 7.41
N ARG A 485 2.65 -34.90 6.15
CA ARG A 485 2.11 -36.05 5.42
C ARG A 485 3.10 -37.18 5.31
N ASP A 486 4.36 -36.85 5.05
CA ASP A 486 5.42 -37.84 4.85
C ASP A 486 5.86 -38.44 6.19
N ILE A 487 5.95 -37.65 7.27
CA ILE A 487 6.20 -38.13 8.63
C ILE A 487 5.14 -39.16 9.06
N PHE A 488 3.87 -38.86 8.85
CA PHE A 488 2.78 -39.74 9.29
C PHE A 488 2.53 -40.96 8.39
N LYS A 489 2.90 -40.88 7.09
CA LYS A 489 2.62 -41.98 6.15
C LYS A 489 3.72 -43.03 6.07
N GLU A 490 4.97 -42.67 6.14
CA GLU A 490 6.05 -43.54 5.67
C GLU A 490 7.08 -43.92 6.75
N LYS A 491 7.12 -43.27 7.91
CA LYS A 491 8.18 -43.42 8.93
C LYS A 491 9.61 -43.35 8.36
N ASN A 492 9.75 -42.99 7.11
CA ASN A 492 11.02 -42.79 6.40
C ASN A 492 11.01 -41.38 5.84
N LEU A 493 11.95 -40.57 6.31
CA LEU A 493 12.12 -39.21 5.88
C LEU A 493 13.23 -39.14 4.82
N GLU A 494 12.82 -39.05 3.57
CA GLU A 494 13.71 -38.65 2.51
C GLU A 494 13.68 -37.12 2.35
N LEU A 495 14.78 -36.58 1.90
CA LEU A 495 14.99 -35.18 1.63
C LEU A 495 13.83 -34.56 0.85
N ILE A 496 13.21 -33.52 1.38
CA ILE A 496 12.27 -32.69 0.62
C ILE A 496 13.07 -31.68 -0.18
N ASP A 497 13.58 -32.15 -1.33
CA ASP A 497 14.33 -31.35 -2.27
C ASP A 497 13.38 -30.56 -3.18
N ASN A 498 12.79 -29.46 -2.71
CA ASN A 498 11.97 -28.63 -3.58
C ASN A 498 11.83 -27.14 -3.21
N ILE A 499 12.67 -26.61 -2.33
CA ILE A 499 12.72 -25.17 -2.16
C ILE A 499 13.69 -24.60 -3.20
N LYS A 500 13.25 -24.50 -4.44
CA LYS A 500 14.00 -23.86 -5.53
C LYS A 500 14.25 -22.37 -5.33
N TYR A 501 13.62 -21.78 -4.36
CA TYR A 501 13.84 -20.40 -3.95
C TYR A 501 15.00 -20.35 -2.97
N ARG A 502 16.13 -19.78 -3.38
CA ARG A 502 17.38 -19.59 -2.59
C ARG A 502 18.29 -20.79 -2.42
N ASN A 503 18.12 -21.89 -3.17
CA ASN A 503 19.00 -23.05 -3.10
C ASN A 503 19.15 -23.61 -1.67
N LYS A 504 18.03 -23.77 -0.96
CA LYS A 504 17.95 -24.32 0.40
C LYS A 504 17.51 -25.77 0.39
N ALA A 505 18.05 -26.57 1.28
CA ALA A 505 17.58 -27.91 1.60
C ALA A 505 16.87 -27.93 2.94
N VAL A 506 15.72 -28.62 3.02
CA VAL A 506 15.04 -28.89 4.28
C VAL A 506 15.14 -30.37 4.56
N LEU A 507 15.84 -30.72 5.62
CA LEU A 507 15.97 -32.08 6.12
C LEU A 507 15.01 -32.25 7.28
N VAL A 508 14.23 -33.31 7.29
CA VAL A 508 13.31 -33.61 8.38
C VAL A 508 13.56 -35.02 8.86
N ASP A 509 13.66 -35.20 10.16
CA ASP A 509 13.94 -36.48 10.76
C ASP A 509 13.03 -36.75 11.96
N LEU A 510 12.73 -38.01 12.21
CA LEU A 510 12.04 -38.47 13.39
C LEU A 510 13.05 -39.18 14.30
N LEU A 511 13.34 -38.59 15.43
CA LEU A 511 14.33 -39.10 16.37
C LEU A 511 13.62 -39.75 17.54
N ASP A 512 14.05 -40.98 17.93
CA ASP A 512 13.58 -41.65 19.14
C ASP A 512 14.06 -40.88 20.40
N TYR A 513 15.28 -40.34 20.34
CA TYR A 513 15.89 -39.53 21.40
C TYR A 513 16.98 -38.63 20.84
N PHE A 514 17.40 -37.65 21.62
CA PHE A 514 18.43 -36.68 21.23
C PHE A 514 19.63 -36.81 22.18
N ASP A 515 20.75 -37.30 21.68
CA ASP A 515 22.02 -37.43 22.41
C ASP A 515 23.24 -36.98 21.59
N CYS A 516 24.45 -37.15 22.13
CA CYS A 516 25.69 -36.74 21.46
C CYS A 516 25.98 -37.52 20.17
N ASP A 517 25.53 -38.75 20.06
CA ASP A 517 25.75 -39.56 18.85
C ASP A 517 24.78 -39.15 17.76
N THR A 518 23.53 -38.83 18.12
CA THR A 518 22.53 -38.26 17.23
C THR A 518 22.99 -36.93 16.62
N VAL A 519 23.68 -36.06 17.40
CA VAL A 519 24.23 -34.81 16.88
C VAL A 519 25.24 -35.06 15.77
N LYS A 520 26.13 -36.06 15.93
CA LYS A 520 27.11 -36.42 14.89
C LYS A 520 26.46 -36.95 13.62
N GLU A 521 25.44 -37.79 13.78
CA GLU A 521 24.65 -38.28 12.62
C GLU A 521 23.95 -37.15 11.87
N ILE A 522 23.46 -36.14 12.59
CA ILE A 522 22.84 -34.93 12.00
C ILE A 522 23.93 -34.13 11.24
N GLU A 523 25.10 -33.93 11.85
CA GLU A 523 26.20 -33.21 11.21
C GLU A 523 26.63 -33.92 9.91
N GLU A 524 26.81 -35.25 9.93
CA GLU A 524 27.11 -36.03 8.74
C GLU A 524 26.02 -35.94 7.66
N LYS A 525 24.75 -35.95 8.06
CA LYS A 525 23.62 -35.74 7.14
C LYS A 525 23.70 -34.35 6.51
N ILE A 526 23.92 -33.28 7.28
CA ILE A 526 24.03 -31.91 6.79
C ILE A 526 25.23 -31.75 5.82
N GLU A 527 26.39 -32.38 6.12
CA GLU A 527 27.56 -32.32 5.26
C GLU A 527 27.30 -32.90 3.85
N ASN A 528 26.45 -33.92 3.73
CA ASN A 528 26.07 -34.50 2.46
C ASN A 528 25.30 -33.52 1.56
N TYR A 529 24.76 -32.41 2.13
CA TYR A 529 24.03 -31.36 1.42
C TYR A 529 24.82 -30.04 1.31
N SER A 530 26.17 -30.12 1.41
CA SER A 530 27.06 -28.95 1.29
C SER A 530 26.94 -28.17 -0.03
N ASN A 531 26.31 -28.72 -1.04
CA ASN A 531 26.02 -28.05 -2.31
C ASN A 531 24.90 -26.99 -2.22
N TYR A 532 24.09 -26.99 -1.14
CA TYR A 532 23.05 -26.01 -0.92
C TYR A 532 23.59 -24.81 -0.15
N SER A 533 23.08 -23.62 -0.43
CA SER A 533 23.50 -22.40 0.25
C SER A 533 23.09 -22.37 1.73
N GLU A 534 22.09 -23.16 2.08
CA GLU A 534 21.53 -23.25 3.42
C GLU A 534 20.84 -24.60 3.61
N VAL A 535 21.04 -25.23 4.75
CA VAL A 535 20.40 -26.48 5.13
C VAL A 535 19.63 -26.24 6.43
N ILE A 536 18.31 -26.49 6.41
CA ILE A 536 17.44 -26.42 7.59
C ILE A 536 17.16 -27.85 8.04
N TYR A 537 17.56 -28.20 9.25
CA TYR A 537 17.29 -29.49 9.83
C TYR A 537 16.19 -29.39 10.89
N ILE A 538 15.12 -30.15 10.72
CA ILE A 538 13.99 -30.20 11.64
C ILE A 538 13.89 -31.61 12.20
N ALA A 539 14.10 -31.76 13.51
CA ALA A 539 13.97 -33.03 14.21
C ALA A 539 12.66 -33.06 15.02
N PHE A 540 11.94 -34.15 14.89
CA PHE A 540 10.77 -34.46 15.72
C PHE A 540 11.10 -35.63 16.64
N THR A 541 10.63 -35.58 17.88
CA THR A 541 10.69 -36.71 18.80
C THR A 541 9.28 -37.34 19.00
N GLU A 542 9.21 -38.63 19.32
CA GLU A 542 7.93 -39.36 19.40
C GLU A 542 6.89 -38.79 20.39
N LYS A 543 7.24 -37.79 21.20
CA LYS A 543 6.31 -37.12 22.12
C LYS A 543 5.32 -36.15 21.46
N PHE A 544 5.27 -36.12 20.14
CA PHE A 544 4.44 -35.17 19.37
C PHE A 544 2.96 -35.62 19.18
N GLU A 545 2.45 -36.55 20.00
CA GLU A 545 1.08 -37.04 19.86
C GLU A 545 -0.03 -36.02 20.25
N HIS A 546 0.32 -34.78 20.65
CA HIS A 546 -0.64 -33.81 21.19
C HIS A 546 -0.53 -32.39 20.64
N ILE A 547 0.05 -32.17 19.44
CA ILE A 547 0.04 -30.85 18.80
C ILE A 547 -0.89 -30.83 17.60
#